data_869c0a9827ff7ece67a37eaa29f57e57
#
_entry.id   869c0a9827ff7ece67a37eaa29f57e57
#
_cell.length_a   1.000
_cell.length_b   1.000
_cell.length_c   1.000
_cell.angle_alpha   90.00
_cell.angle_beta   90.00
_cell.angle_gamma   90.00
#
_symmetry.space_group_name_H-M   'P 1'
#
loop_
_entity.id
_entity.type
_entity.pdbx_description
1 polymer ?
#
loop_
_entity_poly.entity_id
_entity_poly.type
_entity_poly.pdbx_seq_one_letter_code
_entity_poly.pdbx_strand_id
1 'polypeptide(L)'
;MKKLHEWAIISVAVISAASLYISWNLHDKVRLIAKESSSLHKELLPDLREQELDGVVWDSSLCKSLRTLPSAEDLNILKTVKKLDLKGVFAPYNPSIIEHKDGYLMVFRYDIKERKKILGMTTPFRQKIWFHSQKMPFRTFIGAVYLDKNFSQISDIQTIDTKSEFSEDPRVFSAGGKLYISYNDMQPNEVYSRSMRLAELDPDTLTPLFICDMDQHINYVEKNWVPFANKDSNGNEKIFFGYGINPHKVLAMDDPQSSHMDHLVCPHNIAFQKLAWKEKKWGALRGGTPALLINGQYLAFFHTLFYESKRPWYAMGAYTFEATPPYRVTAVSPFPILFKGIYDTKAINTAHSKKKAIYPSGMTLGKEDGKDVVYLAVGENDSSIKILTFDAEGLLQSLVPTTPYSPINNPN
;
A
#
# COMPACT_ATOMS: atom_id res chain seq x y z
N MET A 1 -17.55 -52.65 25.82
CA MET A 1 -17.02 -51.28 25.87
C MET A 1 -15.55 -51.17 25.45
N LYS A 2 -14.59 -51.98 25.89
CA LYS A 2 -13.17 -51.88 25.46
C LYS A 2 -12.97 -51.99 23.95
N LYS A 3 -13.58 -52.94 23.26
CA LYS A 3 -13.44 -53.07 21.79
C LYS A 3 -13.95 -51.89 20.98
N LEU A 4 -15.01 -51.20 21.42
CA LEU A 4 -15.49 -49.98 20.74
C LEU A 4 -14.50 -48.81 20.86
N HIS A 5 -13.79 -48.71 21.98
CA HIS A 5 -12.79 -47.67 22.20
C HIS A 5 -11.55 -47.87 21.30
N GLU A 6 -11.12 -49.12 21.15
CA GLU A 6 -9.99 -49.46 20.27
C GLU A 6 -10.31 -49.16 18.79
N TRP A 7 -11.53 -49.48 18.33
CA TRP A 7 -11.97 -49.14 16.97
C TRP A 7 -12.08 -47.61 16.73
N ALA A 8 -12.51 -46.85 17.72
CA ALA A 8 -12.57 -45.40 17.62
C ALA A 8 -11.15 -44.76 17.49
N ILE A 9 -10.20 -45.26 18.26
CA ILE A 9 -8.80 -44.78 18.21
C ILE A 9 -8.16 -45.10 16.83
N ILE A 10 -8.36 -46.31 16.33
CA ILE A 10 -7.86 -46.73 15.02
C ILE A 10 -8.49 -45.88 13.91
N SER A 11 -9.78 -45.61 13.97
CA SER A 11 -10.47 -44.79 12.97
C SER A 11 -9.97 -43.35 12.96
N VAL A 12 -9.71 -42.74 14.12
CA VAL A 12 -9.13 -41.39 14.22
C VAL A 12 -7.70 -41.36 13.67
N ALA A 13 -6.88 -42.35 13.96
CA ALA A 13 -5.52 -42.47 13.45
C ALA A 13 -5.47 -42.62 11.91
N VAL A 14 -6.37 -43.41 11.34
CA VAL A 14 -6.46 -43.60 9.89
C VAL A 14 -6.94 -42.33 9.20
N ILE A 15 -7.93 -41.63 9.76
CA ILE A 15 -8.40 -40.33 9.20
C ILE A 15 -7.30 -39.28 9.27
N SER A 16 -6.54 -39.23 10.37
CA SER A 16 -5.41 -38.28 10.51
C SER A 16 -4.28 -38.59 9.55
N ALA A 17 -3.94 -39.86 9.33
CA ALA A 17 -2.91 -40.27 8.37
C ALA A 17 -3.35 -39.99 6.93
N ALA A 18 -4.63 -40.23 6.58
CA ALA A 18 -5.17 -39.89 5.27
C ALA A 18 -5.18 -38.38 5.02
N SER A 19 -5.50 -37.58 6.00
CA SER A 19 -5.49 -36.11 5.96
C SER A 19 -4.10 -35.58 5.73
N LEU A 20 -3.09 -36.12 6.41
CA LEU A 20 -1.68 -35.77 6.22
C LEU A 20 -1.17 -36.20 4.84
N TYR A 21 -1.55 -37.35 4.34
CA TYR A 21 -1.16 -37.84 3.02
C TYR A 21 -1.77 -36.98 1.89
N ILE A 22 -3.05 -36.58 2.03
CA ILE A 22 -3.73 -35.70 1.07
C ILE A 22 -3.07 -34.31 1.07
N SER A 23 -2.77 -33.76 2.23
CA SER A 23 -2.10 -32.47 2.39
C SER A 23 -0.70 -32.49 1.77
N TRP A 24 0.06 -33.56 1.97
CA TRP A 24 1.41 -33.71 1.40
C TRP A 24 1.36 -33.84 -0.14
N ASN A 25 0.44 -34.64 -0.66
CA ASN A 25 0.24 -34.82 -2.10
C ASN A 25 -0.25 -33.55 -2.82
N LEU A 26 -1.08 -32.74 -2.15
CA LEU A 26 -1.52 -31.44 -2.66
C LEU A 26 -0.36 -30.44 -2.71
N HIS A 27 0.50 -30.45 -1.69
CA HIS A 27 1.66 -29.58 -1.60
C HIS A 27 2.69 -29.90 -2.71
N ASP A 28 2.92 -31.17 -2.98
CA ASP A 28 3.82 -31.60 -4.07
C ASP A 28 3.26 -31.28 -5.46
N LYS A 29 1.94 -31.47 -5.68
CA LYS A 29 1.30 -31.05 -6.93
C LYS A 29 1.35 -29.55 -7.18
N VAL A 30 1.11 -28.75 -6.14
CA VAL A 30 1.24 -27.28 -6.22
C VAL A 30 2.69 -26.88 -6.54
N ARG A 31 3.67 -27.57 -5.97
CA ARG A 31 5.09 -27.35 -6.24
C ARG A 31 5.48 -27.73 -7.69
N LEU A 32 4.91 -28.80 -8.21
CA LEU A 32 5.14 -29.24 -9.60
C LEU A 32 4.53 -28.25 -10.60
N ILE A 33 3.28 -27.82 -10.37
CA ILE A 33 2.59 -26.83 -11.20
C ILE A 33 3.34 -25.47 -11.18
N ALA A 34 3.84 -25.06 -10.03
CA ALA A 34 4.65 -23.84 -9.91
C ALA A 34 5.99 -23.96 -10.69
N LYS A 35 6.58 -25.14 -10.73
CA LYS A 35 7.83 -25.42 -11.45
C LYS A 35 7.62 -25.49 -12.97
N GLU A 36 6.54 -26.10 -13.42
CA GLU A 36 6.14 -26.16 -14.84
C GLU A 36 5.70 -24.79 -15.36
N SER A 37 4.92 -24.02 -14.58
CA SER A 37 4.57 -22.63 -14.89
C SER A 37 5.83 -21.76 -15.03
N SER A 38 6.85 -21.98 -14.22
CA SER A 38 8.13 -21.25 -14.28
C SER A 38 8.98 -21.63 -15.51
N SER A 39 8.87 -22.85 -16.03
CA SER A 39 9.62 -23.30 -17.21
C SER A 39 8.95 -22.85 -18.52
N LEU A 40 7.63 -22.93 -18.61
CA LEU A 40 6.85 -22.41 -19.75
C LEU A 40 6.97 -20.88 -19.92
N HIS A 41 7.26 -20.16 -18.85
CA HIS A 41 7.43 -18.70 -18.88
C HIS A 41 8.80 -18.24 -19.41
N LYS A 42 9.79 -19.14 -19.48
CA LYS A 42 11.13 -18.81 -20.01
C LYS A 42 11.21 -18.81 -21.53
N GLU A 43 10.28 -19.47 -22.21
CA GLU A 43 10.35 -19.66 -23.69
C GLU A 43 9.57 -18.62 -24.51
N LEU A 44 8.79 -17.73 -23.89
CA LEU A 44 7.80 -16.91 -24.61
C LEU A 44 8.08 -15.41 -24.74
N LEU A 45 9.25 -14.88 -24.40
CA LEU A 45 9.54 -13.44 -24.55
C LEU A 45 10.90 -13.19 -25.20
N PRO A 46 10.95 -12.50 -26.36
CA PRO A 46 12.23 -12.03 -26.93
C PRO A 46 12.85 -10.93 -26.08
N ASP A 47 14.16 -11.01 -25.88
CA ASP A 47 15.01 -10.03 -25.23
C ASP A 47 14.90 -8.66 -25.91
N LEU A 48 14.27 -7.71 -25.22
CA LEU A 48 14.47 -6.31 -25.52
C LEU A 48 15.80 -5.89 -24.85
N ARG A 49 16.82 -5.65 -25.64
CA ARG A 49 18.12 -5.14 -25.20
C ARG A 49 17.91 -3.83 -24.43
N GLU A 50 18.38 -3.82 -23.18
CA GLU A 50 18.46 -2.61 -22.37
C GLU A 50 19.40 -1.61 -23.05
N GLN A 51 18.90 -0.42 -23.40
CA GLN A 51 19.78 0.71 -23.68
C GLN A 51 20.34 1.15 -22.31
N GLU A 52 21.64 1.03 -22.14
CA GLU A 52 22.37 1.62 -21.02
C GLU A 52 22.27 3.14 -21.13
N LEU A 53 21.59 3.75 -20.14
CA LEU A 53 21.62 5.20 -19.96
C LEU A 53 22.90 5.55 -19.20
N ASP A 54 23.84 6.16 -19.89
CA ASP A 54 25.06 6.71 -19.28
C ASP A 54 24.70 7.90 -18.37
N GLY A 55 25.13 7.83 -17.11
CA GLY A 55 25.34 9.07 -16.36
C GLY A 55 24.87 9.19 -14.92
N VAL A 56 24.20 8.21 -14.29
CA VAL A 56 23.76 8.37 -12.89
C VAL A 56 24.63 7.58 -11.92
N VAL A 57 25.45 8.28 -11.12
CA VAL A 57 26.18 7.67 -10.01
C VAL A 57 25.27 7.62 -8.79
N TRP A 58 24.54 6.52 -8.62
CA TRP A 58 23.78 6.26 -7.40
C TRP A 58 24.68 5.81 -6.25
N ASP A 59 24.29 6.17 -5.02
CA ASP A 59 24.89 5.63 -3.81
C ASP A 59 24.86 4.08 -3.85
N SER A 60 25.91 3.48 -3.35
CA SER A 60 26.08 2.02 -3.21
C SER A 60 24.97 1.34 -2.37
N SER A 61 24.08 2.11 -1.74
CA SER A 61 22.94 1.63 -0.95
C SER A 61 21.83 1.00 -1.78
N LEU A 62 21.71 1.31 -3.08
CA LEU A 62 20.67 0.78 -3.96
C LEU A 62 21.05 -0.59 -4.52
N CYS A 63 20.05 -1.42 -4.83
CA CYS A 63 20.27 -2.68 -5.57
C CYS A 63 20.62 -2.42 -7.04
N LYS A 64 21.22 -3.40 -7.68
CA LYS A 64 21.74 -3.26 -9.05
C LYS A 64 20.67 -2.80 -10.05
N SER A 65 19.46 -3.38 -9.94
CA SER A 65 18.38 -3.09 -10.88
C SER A 65 17.80 -1.67 -10.72
N LEU A 66 17.91 -1.06 -9.55
CA LEU A 66 17.48 0.34 -9.33
C LEU A 66 18.56 1.34 -9.74
N ARG A 67 19.85 1.01 -9.62
CA ARG A 67 20.96 1.91 -9.94
C ARG A 67 21.03 2.35 -11.40
N THR A 68 20.41 1.60 -12.29
CA THR A 68 20.38 1.88 -13.74
C THR A 68 19.23 2.79 -14.14
N LEU A 69 18.39 3.22 -13.19
CA LEU A 69 17.24 4.08 -13.48
C LEU A 69 17.59 5.55 -13.22
N PRO A 70 16.98 6.49 -13.98
CA PRO A 70 17.11 7.92 -13.69
C PRO A 70 16.41 8.28 -12.38
N SER A 71 16.87 9.34 -11.72
CA SER A 71 16.15 9.93 -10.59
C SER A 71 15.02 10.85 -11.08
N ALA A 72 14.09 11.16 -10.20
CA ALA A 72 13.04 12.12 -10.47
C ALA A 72 13.58 13.55 -10.65
N GLU A 73 14.71 13.86 -10.02
CA GLU A 73 15.46 15.11 -10.25
C GLU A 73 16.07 15.13 -11.66
N ASP A 74 16.67 14.02 -12.12
CA ASP A 74 17.25 13.93 -13.47
C ASP A 74 16.18 14.03 -14.57
N LEU A 75 14.96 13.59 -14.27
CA LEU A 75 13.78 13.75 -15.13
C LEU A 75 13.12 15.13 -15.02
N ASN A 76 13.61 16.01 -14.15
CA ASN A 76 13.04 17.33 -13.85
C ASN A 76 11.56 17.28 -13.40
N ILE A 77 11.13 16.18 -12.77
CA ILE A 77 9.77 16.04 -12.25
C ILE A 77 9.69 16.27 -10.74
N LEU A 78 10.79 16.20 -10.01
CA LEU A 78 10.86 16.42 -8.57
C LEU A 78 11.57 17.73 -8.27
N LYS A 79 10.89 18.62 -7.51
CA LYS A 79 11.41 19.92 -7.09
C LYS A 79 12.16 19.84 -5.76
N THR A 80 11.51 19.25 -4.74
CA THR A 80 12.08 19.21 -3.39
C THR A 80 11.77 17.89 -2.67
N VAL A 81 12.65 17.55 -1.72
CA VAL A 81 12.45 16.46 -0.73
C VAL A 81 12.63 17.03 0.65
N LYS A 82 11.59 17.01 1.46
CA LYS A 82 11.63 17.49 2.85
C LYS A 82 11.39 16.32 3.80
N LYS A 83 12.38 16.00 4.65
CA LYS A 83 12.19 15.08 5.77
C LYS A 83 11.44 15.81 6.89
N LEU A 84 10.40 15.18 7.44
CA LEU A 84 9.67 15.71 8.58
C LEU A 84 10.21 15.13 9.89
N ASP A 85 10.40 16.02 10.85
CA ASP A 85 10.76 15.67 12.23
C ASP A 85 9.60 16.05 13.15
N LEU A 86 8.67 15.12 13.36
CA LEU A 86 7.49 15.33 14.20
C LEU A 86 7.85 15.16 15.66
N LYS A 87 7.58 16.22 16.46
CA LYS A 87 7.79 16.20 17.91
C LYS A 87 6.65 15.44 18.60
N GLY A 88 6.98 14.73 19.67
CA GLY A 88 5.98 14.03 20.49
C GLY A 88 5.68 12.59 20.06
N VAL A 89 6.31 12.09 18.98
CA VAL A 89 6.18 10.71 18.52
C VAL A 89 7.51 10.12 18.11
N PHE A 90 7.67 8.82 18.31
CA PHE A 90 8.89 8.13 17.93
C PHE A 90 8.69 7.35 16.62
N ALA A 91 9.54 7.63 15.64
CA ALA A 91 9.60 6.94 14.35
C ALA A 91 8.23 6.80 13.64
N PRO A 92 7.50 7.91 13.38
CA PRO A 92 6.26 7.87 12.61
C PRO A 92 6.56 7.49 11.15
N TYR A 93 5.60 6.80 10.50
CA TYR A 93 5.75 6.37 9.12
C TYR A 93 4.39 6.16 8.43
N ASN A 94 4.38 5.87 7.13
CA ASN A 94 3.21 5.68 6.29
C ASN A 94 2.18 6.82 6.44
N PRO A 95 2.59 8.08 6.16
CA PRO A 95 1.76 9.26 6.35
C PRO A 95 0.74 9.41 5.23
N SER A 96 -0.45 9.92 5.56
CA SER A 96 -1.39 10.46 4.59
C SER A 96 -1.69 11.91 4.91
N ILE A 97 -1.87 12.75 3.88
CA ILE A 97 -1.98 14.19 4.01
C ILE A 97 -3.15 14.71 3.18
N ILE A 98 -3.85 15.71 3.71
CA ILE A 98 -4.91 16.45 3.01
C ILE A 98 -4.82 17.93 3.35
N GLU A 99 -5.20 18.80 2.43
CA GLU A 99 -5.37 20.22 2.75
C GLU A 99 -6.52 20.38 3.77
N HIS A 100 -6.27 21.13 4.82
CA HIS A 100 -7.22 21.36 5.90
C HIS A 100 -7.02 22.72 6.54
N LYS A 101 -8.09 23.52 6.60
CA LYS A 101 -8.01 24.92 7.09
C LYS A 101 -6.92 25.69 6.32
N ASP A 102 -6.07 26.40 7.02
CA ASP A 102 -4.97 27.20 6.44
C ASP A 102 -3.66 26.41 6.27
N GLY A 103 -3.69 25.08 6.38
CA GLY A 103 -2.52 24.22 6.29
C GLY A 103 -2.86 22.83 5.82
N TYR A 104 -2.30 21.83 6.50
CA TYR A 104 -2.52 20.44 6.19
C TYR A 104 -2.84 19.63 7.44
N LEU A 105 -3.74 18.67 7.31
CA LEU A 105 -3.89 17.57 8.26
C LEU A 105 -3.06 16.39 7.75
N MET A 106 -2.17 15.88 8.59
CA MET A 106 -1.44 14.65 8.33
C MET A 106 -1.86 13.59 9.34
N VAL A 107 -2.22 12.40 8.84
CA VAL A 107 -2.36 11.20 9.66
C VAL A 107 -1.22 10.25 9.34
N PHE A 108 -0.77 9.46 10.30
CA PHE A 108 0.37 8.56 10.13
C PHE A 108 0.29 7.38 11.08
N ARG A 109 1.04 6.33 10.76
CA ARG A 109 1.22 5.17 11.62
C ARG A 109 2.40 5.37 12.56
N TYR A 110 2.26 4.89 13.81
CA TYR A 110 3.37 4.76 14.74
C TYR A 110 3.20 3.52 15.62
N ASP A 111 4.32 2.96 16.08
CA ASP A 111 4.34 1.73 16.87
C ASP A 111 4.75 2.03 18.31
N ILE A 112 4.03 1.44 19.27
CA ILE A 112 4.43 1.44 20.68
C ILE A 112 5.16 0.14 20.97
N LYS A 113 6.43 0.24 21.34
CA LYS A 113 7.24 -0.89 21.80
C LYS A 113 7.11 -1.02 23.30
N GLU A 114 6.27 -1.92 23.78
CA GLU A 114 6.31 -2.30 25.17
C GLU A 114 7.60 -3.08 25.47
N ARG A 115 8.51 -2.44 26.18
CA ARG A 115 9.66 -3.14 26.79
C ARG A 115 9.17 -3.89 28.03
N LYS A 116 8.55 -5.04 27.88
CA LYS A 116 8.34 -5.94 29.02
C LYS A 116 9.69 -6.44 29.49
N LYS A 117 10.11 -6.04 30.68
CA LYS A 117 11.23 -6.64 31.40
C LYS A 117 10.84 -8.08 31.76
N ILE A 118 11.21 -9.05 30.94
CA ILE A 118 11.13 -10.46 31.31
C ILE A 118 12.47 -10.82 31.95
N LEU A 119 12.47 -11.07 33.26
CA LEU A 119 13.60 -11.57 34.03
C LEU A 119 14.90 -10.78 33.91
N GLY A 120 14.86 -9.45 33.97
CA GLY A 120 16.06 -8.61 34.09
C GLY A 120 17.01 -8.57 32.88
N MET A 121 16.65 -9.19 31.74
CA MET A 121 17.52 -9.27 30.57
C MET A 121 16.85 -8.56 29.36
N THR A 122 17.49 -7.51 28.87
CA THR A 122 17.19 -6.83 27.63
C THR A 122 18.11 -7.30 26.51
N THR A 123 17.79 -8.39 25.82
CA THR A 123 18.56 -8.79 24.62
C THR A 123 17.65 -8.83 23.38
N PRO A 124 18.15 -8.39 22.21
CA PRO A 124 17.42 -8.45 20.93
C PRO A 124 16.97 -9.88 20.54
N PHE A 125 17.72 -10.87 20.96
CA PHE A 125 17.47 -12.27 20.68
C PHE A 125 16.23 -12.80 21.42
N ARG A 126 16.00 -12.41 22.68
CA ARG A 126 14.81 -12.81 23.45
C ARG A 126 13.53 -12.13 22.98
N GLN A 127 13.61 -10.89 22.48
CA GLN A 127 12.47 -10.23 21.83
C GLN A 127 11.97 -11.07 20.64
N LYS A 128 12.87 -11.55 19.80
CA LYS A 128 12.52 -12.36 18.63
C LYS A 128 11.84 -13.69 18.99
N ILE A 129 12.32 -14.36 20.04
CA ILE A 129 11.72 -15.62 20.55
C ILE A 129 10.36 -15.34 21.20
N TRP A 130 10.25 -14.27 21.98
CA TRP A 130 8.99 -13.89 22.63
C TRP A 130 7.90 -13.56 21.60
N PHE A 131 8.21 -12.79 20.56
CA PHE A 131 7.28 -12.50 19.45
C PHE A 131 6.82 -13.76 18.72
N HIS A 132 7.72 -14.71 18.48
CA HIS A 132 7.36 -15.98 17.85
C HIS A 132 6.49 -16.86 18.76
N SER A 133 6.78 -16.88 20.05
CA SER A 133 6.09 -17.74 21.01
C SER A 133 4.69 -17.21 21.42
N GLN A 134 4.52 -15.87 21.47
CA GLN A 134 3.28 -15.24 21.90
C GLN A 134 2.33 -14.92 20.72
N LYS A 135 2.79 -15.03 19.46
CA LYS A 135 2.04 -14.64 18.26
C LYS A 135 1.37 -13.26 18.37
N MET A 136 1.90 -12.37 19.22
CA MET A 136 1.37 -11.03 19.43
C MET A 136 2.00 -10.06 18.44
N PRO A 137 1.22 -9.39 17.61
CA PRO A 137 1.71 -8.32 16.75
C PRO A 137 2.15 -7.12 17.57
N PHE A 138 2.95 -6.23 16.97
CA PHE A 138 3.26 -4.93 17.55
C PHE A 138 1.96 -4.12 17.70
N ARG A 139 1.82 -3.42 18.82
CA ARG A 139 0.74 -2.44 18.96
C ARG A 139 1.05 -1.26 18.04
N THR A 140 0.11 -0.90 17.21
CA THR A 140 0.26 0.13 16.20
C THR A 140 -0.98 1.03 16.19
N PHE A 141 -0.75 2.34 16.11
CA PHE A 141 -1.76 3.36 16.26
C PHE A 141 -1.71 4.35 15.11
N ILE A 142 -2.80 5.08 14.94
CA ILE A 142 -2.89 6.20 14.01
C ILE A 142 -2.74 7.50 14.79
N GLY A 143 -1.69 8.27 14.45
CA GLY A 143 -1.49 9.62 14.93
C GLY A 143 -2.00 10.64 13.92
N ALA A 144 -2.37 11.82 14.38
CA ALA A 144 -2.75 12.97 13.59
C ALA A 144 -2.02 14.22 14.06
N VAL A 145 -1.70 15.11 13.13
CA VAL A 145 -1.02 16.38 13.40
C VAL A 145 -1.40 17.43 12.37
N TYR A 146 -1.53 18.67 12.79
CA TYR A 146 -1.68 19.81 11.88
C TYR A 146 -0.31 20.39 11.51
N LEU A 147 -0.16 20.70 10.23
CA LEU A 147 1.03 21.31 9.64
C LEU A 147 0.66 22.64 8.98
N ASP A 148 1.57 23.59 9.01
CA ASP A 148 1.44 24.82 8.21
C ASP A 148 1.69 24.56 6.70
N LYS A 149 1.55 25.60 5.87
CA LYS A 149 1.81 25.50 4.41
C LYS A 149 3.27 25.17 4.06
N ASN A 150 4.20 25.28 5.00
CA ASN A 150 5.59 24.88 4.86
C ASN A 150 5.85 23.48 5.41
N PHE A 151 4.80 22.73 5.76
CA PHE A 151 4.88 21.40 6.41
C PHE A 151 5.62 21.43 7.75
N SER A 152 5.53 22.52 8.51
CA SER A 152 6.02 22.59 9.88
C SER A 152 4.89 22.25 10.85
N GLN A 153 5.20 21.46 11.87
CA GLN A 153 4.22 21.05 12.88
C GLN A 153 3.72 22.25 13.66
N ILE A 154 2.39 22.45 13.73
CA ILE A 154 1.72 23.56 14.44
C ILE A 154 0.77 23.09 15.55
N SER A 155 0.63 21.79 15.78
CA SER A 155 -0.16 21.23 16.87
C SER A 155 0.59 20.12 17.59
N ASP A 156 0.12 19.74 18.75
CA ASP A 156 0.50 18.47 19.37
C ASP A 156 -0.05 17.30 18.56
N ILE A 157 0.58 16.13 18.72
CA ILE A 157 0.12 14.90 18.08
C ILE A 157 -1.06 14.35 18.87
N GLN A 158 -2.15 14.10 18.15
CA GLN A 158 -3.35 13.44 18.67
C GLN A 158 -3.37 11.99 18.16
N THR A 159 -3.66 11.02 19.04
CA THR A 159 -3.97 9.65 18.64
C THR A 159 -5.44 9.54 18.27
N ILE A 160 -5.77 9.07 17.08
CA ILE A 160 -7.14 8.79 16.68
C ILE A 160 -7.60 7.50 17.35
N ASP A 161 -8.68 7.57 18.11
CA ASP A 161 -9.24 6.42 18.83
C ASP A 161 -10.01 5.49 17.87
N THR A 162 -9.30 4.59 17.22
CA THR A 162 -9.86 3.58 16.33
C THR A 162 -10.50 2.39 17.04
N LYS A 163 -10.56 2.41 18.37
CA LYS A 163 -10.98 1.28 19.23
C LYS A 163 -10.14 0.01 19.04
N SER A 164 -8.93 0.16 18.50
CA SER A 164 -7.99 -0.92 18.26
C SER A 164 -6.55 -0.51 18.57
N GLU A 165 -5.74 -1.49 18.87
CA GLU A 165 -4.28 -1.35 19.06
C GLU A 165 -3.49 -1.90 17.87
N PHE A 166 -4.15 -2.14 16.72
CA PHE A 166 -3.55 -2.80 15.56
C PHE A 166 -3.88 -2.12 14.24
N SER A 167 -4.26 -0.84 14.30
CA SER A 167 -4.61 -0.04 13.13
C SER A 167 -3.37 0.37 12.34
N GLU A 168 -3.36 0.14 11.03
CA GLU A 168 -2.23 0.36 10.14
C GLU A 168 -2.61 1.18 8.91
N ASP A 169 -1.62 1.93 8.41
CA ASP A 169 -1.57 2.51 7.07
C ASP A 169 -2.79 3.40 6.74
N PRO A 170 -3.03 4.46 7.54
CA PRO A 170 -4.19 5.34 7.34
C PRO A 170 -4.08 6.10 6.00
N ARG A 171 -5.24 6.35 5.38
CA ARG A 171 -5.41 7.23 4.23
C ARG A 171 -6.51 8.23 4.54
N VAL A 172 -6.14 9.51 4.67
CA VAL A 172 -7.09 10.60 4.90
C VAL A 172 -7.59 11.14 3.57
N PHE A 173 -8.89 11.37 3.47
CA PHE A 173 -9.53 11.94 2.28
C PHE A 173 -10.85 12.63 2.68
N SER A 174 -11.41 13.40 1.77
CA SER A 174 -12.74 14.00 1.93
C SER A 174 -13.71 13.49 0.89
N ALA A 175 -14.98 13.40 1.27
CA ALA A 175 -16.09 13.09 0.38
C ALA A 175 -17.38 13.71 0.95
N GLY A 176 -18.18 14.35 0.11
CA GLY A 176 -19.43 15.00 0.54
C GLY A 176 -19.26 16.06 1.62
N GLY A 177 -18.13 16.76 1.63
CA GLY A 177 -17.78 17.75 2.65
C GLY A 177 -17.42 17.19 4.02
N LYS A 178 -17.27 15.87 4.13
CA LYS A 178 -16.89 15.17 5.36
C LYS A 178 -15.46 14.67 5.29
N LEU A 179 -14.82 14.50 6.45
CA LEU A 179 -13.47 14.02 6.62
C LEU A 179 -13.46 12.53 6.97
N TYR A 180 -12.71 11.73 6.22
CA TYR A 180 -12.61 10.29 6.44
C TYR A 180 -11.17 9.83 6.55
N ILE A 181 -10.98 8.74 7.29
CA ILE A 181 -9.78 7.90 7.20
C ILE A 181 -10.17 6.47 6.83
N SER A 182 -9.50 5.89 5.84
CA SER A 182 -9.52 4.44 5.62
C SER A 182 -8.20 3.84 6.12
N TYR A 183 -8.27 2.70 6.77
CA TYR A 183 -7.11 2.02 7.33
C TYR A 183 -7.36 0.52 7.38
N ASN A 184 -6.31 -0.27 7.59
CA ASN A 184 -6.51 -1.69 7.83
C ASN A 184 -6.30 -2.02 9.31
N ASP A 185 -7.06 -3.00 9.80
CA ASP A 185 -7.03 -3.42 11.19
C ASP A 185 -7.04 -4.95 11.30
N MET A 186 -6.60 -5.45 12.44
CA MET A 186 -6.60 -6.87 12.71
C MET A 186 -8.02 -7.35 13.00
N GLN A 187 -8.40 -8.49 12.43
CA GLN A 187 -9.68 -9.12 12.73
C GLN A 187 -9.71 -9.64 14.17
N PRO A 188 -10.80 -9.44 14.90
CA PRO A 188 -10.97 -10.04 16.23
C PRO A 188 -10.79 -11.56 16.15
N ASN A 189 -9.99 -12.11 17.06
CA ASN A 189 -9.72 -13.55 17.20
C ASN A 189 -8.97 -14.24 16.03
N GLU A 190 -8.55 -13.49 15.00
CA GLU A 190 -7.79 -14.03 13.87
C GLU A 190 -6.41 -13.37 13.77
N VAL A 191 -5.40 -14.07 14.28
CA VAL A 191 -4.01 -13.59 14.23
C VAL A 191 -3.56 -13.53 12.77
N TYR A 192 -3.10 -12.35 12.33
CA TYR A 192 -2.66 -12.00 10.97
C TYR A 192 -3.77 -11.76 9.92
N SER A 193 -5.05 -12.00 10.21
CA SER A 193 -6.13 -11.56 9.36
C SER A 193 -6.34 -10.05 9.50
N ARG A 194 -6.56 -9.36 8.37
CA ARG A 194 -6.80 -7.92 8.35
C ARG A 194 -7.99 -7.58 7.48
N SER A 195 -8.79 -6.64 7.94
CA SER A 195 -9.87 -6.03 7.17
C SER A 195 -9.62 -4.53 6.95
N MET A 196 -10.23 -3.99 5.93
CA MET A 196 -10.29 -2.54 5.75
C MET A 196 -11.38 -1.95 6.63
N ARG A 197 -11.09 -0.79 7.22
CA ARG A 197 -12.02 0.02 8.00
C ARG A 197 -12.12 1.43 7.46
N LEU A 198 -13.27 2.03 7.69
CA LEU A 198 -13.53 3.43 7.42
C LEU A 198 -14.00 4.11 8.70
N ALA A 199 -13.45 5.29 8.98
CA ALA A 199 -13.94 6.17 10.03
C ALA A 199 -14.25 7.55 9.46
N GLU A 200 -15.41 8.12 9.79
CA GLU A 200 -15.70 9.54 9.63
C GLU A 200 -15.15 10.26 10.86
N LEU A 201 -14.41 11.34 10.64
CA LEU A 201 -13.83 12.14 11.71
C LEU A 201 -14.55 13.47 11.82
N ASP A 202 -14.77 13.91 13.04
CA ASP A 202 -15.08 15.31 13.32
C ASP A 202 -13.89 16.17 12.86
N PRO A 203 -14.08 17.17 11.98
CA PRO A 203 -12.98 17.90 11.36
C PRO A 203 -12.21 18.82 12.33
N ASP A 204 -12.79 19.15 13.48
CA ASP A 204 -12.17 20.03 14.48
C ASP A 204 -11.46 19.26 15.58
N THR A 205 -12.07 18.18 16.05
CA THR A 205 -11.56 17.38 17.18
C THR A 205 -10.83 16.12 16.73
N LEU A 206 -10.97 15.70 15.46
CA LEU A 206 -10.47 14.45 14.90
C LEU A 206 -10.98 13.19 15.63
N THR A 207 -12.07 13.35 16.38
CA THR A 207 -12.74 12.24 17.05
C THR A 207 -13.56 11.45 16.03
N PRO A 208 -13.45 10.11 15.98
CA PRO A 208 -14.31 9.32 15.11
C PRO A 208 -15.79 9.49 15.49
N LEU A 209 -16.59 9.91 14.53
CA LEU A 209 -18.06 10.00 14.65
C LEU A 209 -18.70 8.62 14.47
N PHE A 210 -18.15 7.82 13.59
CA PHE A 210 -18.43 6.39 13.48
C PHE A 210 -17.20 5.65 12.92
N ILE A 211 -17.19 4.34 13.10
CA ILE A 211 -16.20 3.42 12.52
C ILE A 211 -16.98 2.22 11.98
N CYS A 212 -16.74 1.84 10.73
CA CYS A 212 -17.31 0.63 10.16
C CYS A 212 -16.22 -0.29 9.60
N ASP A 213 -16.46 -1.60 9.67
CA ASP A 213 -15.73 -2.62 8.92
C ASP A 213 -16.29 -2.65 7.51
N MET A 214 -15.42 -2.66 6.51
CA MET A 214 -15.86 -2.85 5.12
C MET A 214 -16.05 -4.34 4.87
N ASP A 215 -17.22 -4.73 4.38
CA ASP A 215 -17.70 -6.13 4.36
C ASP A 215 -17.09 -7.01 3.25
N GLN A 216 -16.21 -6.48 2.43
CA GLN A 216 -15.56 -7.24 1.36
C GLN A 216 -14.33 -8.01 1.88
N HIS A 217 -14.57 -9.19 2.40
CA HIS A 217 -13.52 -10.13 2.86
C HIS A 217 -13.17 -11.14 1.76
N ILE A 218 -12.63 -10.65 0.64
CA ILE A 218 -12.22 -11.52 -0.48
C ILE A 218 -10.93 -12.28 -0.13
N ASN A 219 -10.02 -11.61 0.58
CA ASN A 219 -8.76 -12.19 0.99
C ASN A 219 -8.62 -12.22 2.52
N TYR A 220 -7.80 -13.14 3.01
CA TYR A 220 -7.45 -13.23 4.43
C TYR A 220 -6.77 -11.96 4.97
N VAL A 221 -6.08 -11.22 4.10
CA VAL A 221 -5.46 -9.94 4.42
C VAL A 221 -5.92 -8.91 3.40
N GLU A 222 -6.86 -8.06 3.81
CA GLU A 222 -7.34 -6.93 3.03
C GLU A 222 -6.58 -5.66 3.43
N LYS A 223 -5.95 -5.02 2.45
CA LYS A 223 -5.27 -3.72 2.63
C LYS A 223 -4.91 -3.08 1.30
N ASN A 224 -4.42 -1.84 1.38
CA ASN A 224 -3.96 -1.06 0.23
C ASN A 224 -5.08 -0.64 -0.75
N TRP A 225 -6.31 -0.53 -0.30
CA TRP A 225 -7.38 0.03 -1.12
C TRP A 225 -7.16 1.54 -1.28
N VAL A 226 -7.41 2.06 -2.47
CA VAL A 226 -7.18 3.45 -2.86
C VAL A 226 -8.51 4.21 -2.78
N PRO A 227 -8.78 5.00 -1.73
CA PRO A 227 -10.01 5.76 -1.63
C PRO A 227 -10.01 6.93 -2.61
N PHE A 228 -11.18 7.23 -3.17
CA PHE A 228 -11.46 8.45 -3.93
C PHE A 228 -12.94 8.80 -3.86
N ALA A 229 -13.25 10.08 -4.02
CA ALA A 229 -14.63 10.57 -4.11
C ALA A 229 -14.98 10.85 -5.56
N ASN A 230 -16.18 10.48 -5.99
CA ASN A 230 -16.70 10.80 -7.32
C ASN A 230 -18.20 11.03 -7.24
N LYS A 231 -18.74 11.73 -8.22
CA LYS A 231 -20.18 11.99 -8.33
C LYS A 231 -20.89 10.83 -9.01
N ASP A 232 -22.02 10.44 -8.44
CA ASP A 232 -22.93 9.51 -9.08
C ASP A 232 -23.74 10.19 -10.21
N SER A 233 -24.62 9.45 -10.88
CA SER A 233 -25.49 9.96 -11.94
C SER A 233 -26.44 11.09 -11.50
N ASN A 234 -26.67 11.23 -10.19
CA ASN A 234 -27.53 12.26 -9.60
C ASN A 234 -26.73 13.48 -9.13
N GLY A 235 -25.39 13.45 -9.29
CA GLY A 235 -24.48 14.50 -8.84
C GLY A 235 -24.10 14.42 -7.36
N ASN A 236 -24.55 13.39 -6.63
CA ASN A 236 -24.14 13.17 -5.24
C ASN A 236 -22.74 12.57 -5.18
N GLU A 237 -21.92 13.10 -4.29
CA GLU A 237 -20.56 12.58 -4.10
C GLU A 237 -20.60 11.29 -3.26
N LYS A 238 -20.02 10.23 -3.81
CA LYS A 238 -19.90 8.90 -3.20
C LYS A 238 -18.44 8.52 -2.99
N ILE A 239 -18.21 7.59 -2.08
CA ILE A 239 -16.89 7.03 -1.80
C ILE A 239 -16.68 5.78 -2.65
N PHE A 240 -15.52 5.73 -3.29
CA PHE A 240 -15.05 4.60 -4.08
C PHE A 240 -13.70 4.13 -3.59
N PHE A 241 -13.37 2.87 -3.87
CA PHE A 241 -12.08 2.28 -3.54
C PHE A 241 -11.51 1.52 -4.73
N GLY A 242 -10.34 1.92 -5.21
CA GLY A 242 -9.52 1.08 -6.08
C GLY A 242 -9.02 -0.14 -5.31
N TYR A 243 -9.66 -1.29 -5.54
CA TYR A 243 -9.31 -2.56 -4.90
C TYR A 243 -8.08 -3.20 -5.52
N GLY A 244 -7.91 -3.09 -6.82
CA GLY A 244 -6.76 -3.59 -7.58
C GLY A 244 -6.43 -2.66 -8.73
N ILE A 245 -5.17 -2.62 -9.19
CA ILE A 245 -4.72 -1.69 -10.24
C ILE A 245 -4.70 -2.36 -11.62
N ASN A 246 -4.32 -3.63 -11.70
CA ASN A 246 -4.32 -4.35 -12.98
C ASN A 246 -4.78 -5.81 -12.81
N PRO A 247 -6.03 -6.14 -13.18
CA PRO A 247 -7.04 -5.22 -13.72
C PRO A 247 -7.50 -4.20 -12.67
N HIS A 248 -7.88 -3.00 -13.11
CA HIS A 248 -8.38 -1.98 -12.18
C HIS A 248 -9.78 -2.38 -11.72
N LYS A 249 -9.88 -2.72 -10.44
CA LYS A 249 -11.14 -3.08 -9.79
C LYS A 249 -11.54 -1.97 -8.85
N VAL A 250 -12.79 -1.52 -8.93
CA VAL A 250 -13.32 -0.45 -8.10
C VAL A 250 -14.54 -0.95 -7.33
N LEU A 251 -14.56 -0.66 -6.04
CA LEU A 251 -15.69 -0.88 -5.16
C LEU A 251 -16.37 0.46 -4.92
N ALA A 252 -17.70 0.48 -4.82
CA ALA A 252 -18.45 1.65 -4.38
C ALA A 252 -19.05 1.43 -3.01
N MET A 253 -19.09 2.49 -2.23
CA MET A 253 -19.80 2.53 -0.96
C MET A 253 -21.04 3.39 -1.10
N ASP A 254 -22.23 2.78 -1.01
CA ASP A 254 -23.48 3.52 -1.14
C ASP A 254 -23.76 4.37 0.08
N ASP A 255 -23.56 3.81 1.26
CA ASP A 255 -23.72 4.50 2.54
C ASP A 255 -22.55 4.12 3.46
N PRO A 256 -21.70 5.08 3.86
CA PRO A 256 -20.60 4.83 4.78
C PRO A 256 -21.01 4.19 6.12
N GLN A 257 -22.26 4.40 6.57
CA GLN A 257 -22.76 3.82 7.82
C GLN A 257 -23.24 2.39 7.66
N SER A 258 -23.56 1.95 6.43
CA SER A 258 -24.05 0.58 6.18
C SER A 258 -22.96 -0.47 6.08
N SER A 259 -21.71 -0.07 5.98
CA SER A 259 -20.55 -0.94 5.69
C SER A 259 -20.59 -1.72 4.38
N HIS A 260 -21.71 -1.65 3.64
CA HIS A 260 -21.91 -2.39 2.41
C HIS A 260 -21.12 -1.80 1.24
N MET A 261 -20.47 -2.68 0.48
CA MET A 261 -19.65 -2.33 -0.68
C MET A 261 -20.19 -3.03 -1.92
N ASP A 262 -20.58 -2.25 -2.92
CA ASP A 262 -20.93 -2.77 -4.23
C ASP A 262 -19.71 -2.93 -5.13
N HIS A 263 -19.65 -4.06 -5.83
CA HIS A 263 -18.69 -4.25 -6.93
C HIS A 263 -19.15 -3.48 -8.16
N LEU A 264 -18.80 -2.20 -8.25
CA LEU A 264 -19.22 -1.33 -9.35
C LEU A 264 -18.67 -1.73 -10.71
N VAL A 265 -17.49 -2.31 -10.73
CA VAL A 265 -16.84 -2.61 -11.99
C VAL A 265 -16.00 -3.87 -11.87
N CYS A 266 -16.66 -4.99 -11.94
CA CYS A 266 -16.07 -6.18 -12.53
C CYS A 266 -16.99 -6.64 -13.65
N PRO A 267 -17.08 -5.95 -14.80
CA PRO A 267 -17.56 -6.65 -15.98
C PRO A 267 -16.56 -7.81 -16.13
N HIS A 268 -17.09 -9.02 -16.29
CA HIS A 268 -16.29 -10.22 -16.58
C HIS A 268 -15.34 -10.07 -17.78
N ASN A 269 -15.33 -8.90 -18.40
CA ASN A 269 -14.62 -8.50 -19.61
C ASN A 269 -13.68 -7.29 -19.44
N ILE A 270 -13.27 -6.87 -18.23
CA ILE A 270 -12.15 -5.95 -18.14
C ILE A 270 -10.89 -6.78 -18.46
N ALA A 271 -10.54 -6.75 -19.73
CA ALA A 271 -9.29 -7.27 -20.20
C ALA A 271 -8.15 -6.62 -19.42
N PHE A 272 -7.16 -7.41 -19.01
CA PHE A 272 -5.91 -6.88 -18.49
C PHE A 272 -5.38 -5.82 -19.47
N GLN A 273 -5.02 -4.66 -18.94
CA GLN A 273 -4.35 -3.66 -19.75
C GLN A 273 -2.85 -3.97 -19.80
N LYS A 274 -2.24 -3.73 -20.94
CA LYS A 274 -0.79 -3.80 -21.05
C LYS A 274 -0.21 -2.53 -20.44
N LEU A 275 0.35 -2.66 -19.25
CA LEU A 275 1.04 -1.59 -18.54
C LEU A 275 2.52 -1.52 -18.96
N ALA A 276 3.08 -0.31 -18.96
CA ALA A 276 4.53 -0.12 -19.12
C ALA A 276 5.32 -0.68 -17.93
N TRP A 277 4.70 -0.79 -16.76
CA TRP A 277 5.30 -1.36 -15.56
C TRP A 277 5.62 -2.85 -15.71
N LYS A 278 6.87 -3.22 -15.43
CA LYS A 278 7.36 -4.61 -15.54
C LYS A 278 7.19 -5.33 -14.19
N GLU A 279 6.01 -5.90 -13.93
CA GLU A 279 5.71 -6.59 -12.66
C GLU A 279 6.68 -7.71 -12.30
N LYS A 280 7.19 -8.45 -13.28
CA LYS A 280 8.20 -9.50 -13.06
C LYS A 280 9.51 -8.94 -12.51
N LYS A 281 9.85 -7.70 -12.84
CA LYS A 281 11.09 -7.03 -12.41
C LYS A 281 10.87 -6.26 -11.11
N TRP A 282 9.76 -5.52 -11.02
CA TRP A 282 9.52 -4.56 -9.97
C TRP A 282 8.42 -4.94 -8.97
N GLY A 283 7.81 -6.12 -9.13
CA GLY A 283 6.70 -6.58 -8.29
C GLY A 283 5.33 -6.07 -8.75
N ALA A 284 4.28 -6.72 -8.24
CA ALA A 284 2.89 -6.36 -8.53
C ALA A 284 2.51 -5.02 -7.88
N LEU A 285 1.65 -4.26 -8.56
CA LEU A 285 1.18 -2.96 -8.11
C LEU A 285 0.19 -3.12 -6.93
N ARG A 286 0.41 -2.34 -5.89
CA ARG A 286 -0.43 -2.29 -4.69
C ARG A 286 -0.78 -0.84 -4.40
N GLY A 287 -2.04 -0.55 -4.09
CA GLY A 287 -2.50 0.80 -3.84
C GLY A 287 -1.69 1.52 -2.76
N GLY A 288 -1.44 2.78 -2.98
CA GLY A 288 -0.67 3.67 -2.11
C GLY A 288 -1.53 4.82 -1.57
N THR A 289 -1.58 5.96 -2.28
CA THR A 289 -2.29 7.16 -1.84
C THR A 289 -3.79 7.08 -2.09
N PRO A 290 -4.62 7.91 -1.45
CA PRO A 290 -5.90 8.32 -2.02
C PRO A 290 -5.69 8.84 -3.44
N ALA A 291 -6.71 8.69 -4.32
CA ALA A 291 -6.62 9.25 -5.65
C ALA A 291 -7.21 10.67 -5.70
N LEU A 292 -6.55 11.57 -6.41
CA LEU A 292 -6.98 12.95 -6.58
C LEU A 292 -7.31 13.24 -8.05
N LEU A 293 -8.38 13.98 -8.28
CA LEU A 293 -8.78 14.41 -9.61
C LEU A 293 -7.84 15.53 -10.09
N ILE A 294 -7.18 15.32 -11.23
CA ILE A 294 -6.31 16.27 -11.89
C ILE A 294 -6.52 16.19 -13.40
N ASN A 295 -6.73 17.32 -14.05
CA ASN A 295 -6.93 17.39 -15.52
C ASN A 295 -7.98 16.38 -16.06
N GLY A 296 -9.06 16.13 -15.31
CA GLY A 296 -10.14 15.23 -15.71
C GLY A 296 -9.85 13.74 -15.55
N GLN A 297 -8.75 13.38 -14.94
CA GLN A 297 -8.38 12.00 -14.58
C GLN A 297 -8.03 11.91 -13.10
N TYR A 298 -8.12 10.73 -12.51
CA TYR A 298 -7.56 10.48 -11.19
C TYR A 298 -6.08 10.13 -11.29
N LEU A 299 -5.28 10.77 -10.45
CA LEU A 299 -3.88 10.41 -10.18
C LEU A 299 -3.81 9.69 -8.84
N ALA A 300 -3.05 8.60 -8.76
CA ALA A 300 -2.68 7.95 -7.51
C ALA A 300 -1.26 7.39 -7.60
N PHE A 301 -0.60 7.26 -6.44
CA PHE A 301 0.66 6.54 -6.33
C PHE A 301 0.40 5.13 -5.81
N PHE A 302 1.27 4.21 -6.22
CA PHE A 302 1.27 2.83 -5.77
C PHE A 302 2.64 2.44 -5.22
N HIS A 303 2.69 1.35 -4.48
CA HIS A 303 3.95 0.73 -4.10
C HIS A 303 4.00 -0.71 -4.61
N THR A 304 5.21 -1.25 -4.65
CA THR A 304 5.46 -2.64 -5.03
C THR A 304 6.45 -3.28 -4.09
N LEU A 305 6.54 -4.60 -4.13
CA LEU A 305 7.54 -5.38 -3.40
C LEU A 305 8.20 -6.33 -4.36
N PHE A 306 9.52 -6.24 -4.47
CA PHE A 306 10.35 -7.20 -5.18
C PHE A 306 11.57 -7.62 -4.35
N TYR A 307 12.24 -8.65 -4.80
CA TYR A 307 13.40 -9.18 -4.08
C TYR A 307 14.63 -9.16 -5.00
N GLU A 308 15.71 -8.58 -4.49
CA GLU A 308 17.03 -8.65 -5.11
C GLU A 308 18.08 -9.04 -4.06
N SER A 309 18.92 -10.03 -4.38
CA SER A 309 19.92 -10.59 -3.46
C SER A 309 19.33 -10.98 -2.09
N LYS A 310 18.16 -11.62 -2.10
CA LYS A 310 17.39 -12.04 -0.91
C LYS A 310 16.95 -10.90 0.02
N ARG A 311 17.05 -9.65 -0.42
CA ARG A 311 16.58 -8.47 0.31
C ARG A 311 15.25 -7.99 -0.29
N PRO A 312 14.22 -7.71 0.54
CA PRO A 312 12.99 -7.08 0.08
C PRO A 312 13.22 -5.58 -0.18
N TRP A 313 12.72 -5.13 -1.33
CA TRP A 313 12.71 -3.74 -1.76
C TRP A 313 11.27 -3.31 -2.06
N TYR A 314 10.85 -2.23 -1.43
CA TYR A 314 9.59 -1.58 -1.76
C TYR A 314 9.91 -0.36 -2.61
N ALA A 315 9.35 -0.33 -3.81
CA ALA A 315 9.47 0.79 -4.72
C ALA A 315 8.11 1.45 -4.92
N MET A 316 8.11 2.67 -5.45
CA MET A 316 6.87 3.40 -5.76
C MET A 316 6.81 3.77 -7.22
N GLY A 317 5.59 4.00 -7.70
CA GLY A 317 5.27 4.57 -8.99
C GLY A 317 3.95 5.32 -8.91
N ALA A 318 3.56 5.95 -10.02
CA ALA A 318 2.31 6.67 -10.15
C ALA A 318 1.49 6.10 -11.31
N TYR A 319 0.19 6.25 -11.25
CA TYR A 319 -0.73 5.89 -12.33
C TYR A 319 -1.91 6.85 -12.38
N THR A 320 -2.50 6.96 -13.56
CA THR A 320 -3.76 7.68 -13.76
C THR A 320 -4.84 6.72 -14.23
N PHE A 321 -6.10 7.08 -13.96
CA PHE A 321 -7.25 6.33 -14.41
C PHE A 321 -8.44 7.28 -14.73
N GLU A 322 -9.40 6.77 -15.51
CA GLU A 322 -10.59 7.52 -15.94
C GLU A 322 -11.36 8.04 -14.73
N ALA A 323 -11.95 9.25 -14.87
CA ALA A 323 -12.84 9.82 -13.86
C ALA A 323 -14.27 9.27 -13.94
N THR A 324 -14.55 8.43 -14.92
CA THR A 324 -15.85 7.81 -15.14
C THR A 324 -15.75 6.29 -15.24
N PRO A 325 -16.79 5.54 -14.88
CA PRO A 325 -16.80 4.10 -15.11
C PRO A 325 -16.47 3.75 -16.58
N PRO A 326 -15.71 2.70 -16.83
CA PRO A 326 -15.24 1.67 -15.89
C PRO A 326 -13.93 1.99 -15.17
N TYR A 327 -13.50 3.24 -15.06
CA TYR A 327 -12.28 3.67 -14.35
C TYR A 327 -10.99 2.99 -14.85
N ARG A 328 -10.82 2.87 -16.17
CA ARG A 328 -9.65 2.20 -16.74
C ARG A 328 -8.38 2.95 -16.39
N VAL A 329 -7.30 2.23 -16.12
CA VAL A 329 -5.97 2.84 -16.00
C VAL A 329 -5.59 3.46 -17.33
N THR A 330 -5.23 4.73 -17.34
CA THR A 330 -4.90 5.50 -18.57
C THR A 330 -3.41 5.58 -18.81
N ALA A 331 -2.61 5.72 -17.75
CA ALA A 331 -1.16 5.74 -17.85
C ALA A 331 -0.51 5.25 -16.55
N VAL A 332 0.75 4.82 -16.62
CA VAL A 332 1.51 4.29 -15.47
C VAL A 332 3.00 4.62 -15.60
N SER A 333 3.69 4.80 -14.47
CA SER A 333 5.15 4.89 -14.45
C SER A 333 5.79 3.70 -15.14
N PRO A 334 6.74 3.90 -16.08
CA PRO A 334 7.41 2.79 -16.78
C PRO A 334 8.41 2.03 -15.88
N PHE A 335 8.87 2.65 -14.82
CA PHE A 335 9.82 2.13 -13.83
C PHE A 335 9.62 2.81 -12.46
N PRO A 336 10.28 2.32 -11.39
CA PRO A 336 10.27 2.95 -10.07
C PRO A 336 10.68 4.42 -10.09
N ILE A 337 9.89 5.26 -9.41
CA ILE A 337 10.23 6.66 -9.16
C ILE A 337 11.26 6.67 -8.03
N LEU A 338 12.47 7.10 -8.36
CA LEU A 338 13.60 7.22 -7.44
C LEU A 338 13.95 8.69 -7.24
N PHE A 339 14.53 9.02 -6.08
CA PHE A 339 15.02 10.36 -5.78
C PHE A 339 16.31 10.29 -4.96
N LYS A 340 17.11 11.35 -4.98
CA LYS A 340 18.36 11.40 -4.20
C LYS A 340 18.07 11.31 -2.71
N GLY A 341 18.78 10.43 -2.01
CA GLY A 341 18.53 10.15 -0.59
C GLY A 341 17.38 9.19 -0.32
N ILE A 342 16.85 8.48 -1.33
CA ILE A 342 15.87 7.40 -1.13
C ILE A 342 16.50 6.24 -0.36
N TYR A 343 15.80 5.70 0.62
CA TYR A 343 16.22 4.61 1.54
C TYR A 343 17.40 4.97 2.45
N ASP A 344 17.76 6.23 2.62
CA ASP A 344 18.89 6.66 3.45
C ASP A 344 18.57 6.65 4.97
N THR A 345 17.30 6.77 5.34
CA THR A 345 16.90 6.72 6.74
C THR A 345 17.19 5.36 7.36
N LYS A 346 17.87 5.37 8.51
CA LYS A 346 18.14 4.16 9.27
C LYS A 346 16.82 3.55 9.76
N ALA A 347 16.59 2.28 9.45
CA ALA A 347 15.46 1.53 10.00
C ALA A 347 15.64 1.37 11.52
N ILE A 348 14.68 1.91 12.28
CA ILE A 348 14.70 1.85 13.74
C ILE A 348 14.03 0.57 14.24
N ASN A 349 13.08 0.06 13.47
CA ASN A 349 12.42 -1.20 13.77
C ASN A 349 13.32 -2.37 13.36
N THR A 350 13.89 -3.07 14.34
CA THR A 350 14.82 -4.19 14.12
C THR A 350 14.21 -5.39 13.41
N ALA A 351 12.89 -5.59 13.49
CA ALA A 351 12.19 -6.65 12.76
C ALA A 351 12.26 -6.46 11.23
N HIS A 352 12.41 -5.23 10.78
CA HIS A 352 12.46 -4.84 9.36
C HIS A 352 13.80 -4.25 8.92
N SER A 353 14.84 -4.35 9.73
CA SER A 353 16.17 -3.72 9.48
C SER A 353 16.83 -4.07 8.13
N LYS A 354 16.44 -5.19 7.51
CA LYS A 354 16.92 -5.60 6.19
C LYS A 354 16.08 -5.08 5.02
N LYS A 355 14.90 -4.55 5.30
CA LYS A 355 13.95 -4.03 4.32
C LYS A 355 14.41 -2.64 3.88
N LYS A 356 14.33 -2.37 2.61
CA LYS A 356 14.40 -1.02 2.02
C LYS A 356 13.01 -0.67 1.53
N ALA A 357 12.39 0.33 2.13
CA ALA A 357 11.00 0.65 1.86
C ALA A 357 10.81 2.13 1.61
N ILE A 358 10.10 2.43 0.52
CA ILE A 358 9.41 3.69 0.28
C ILE A 358 7.93 3.40 0.10
N TYR A 359 7.09 4.07 0.86
CA TYR A 359 5.66 3.79 0.92
C TYR A 359 4.87 5.08 0.72
N PRO A 360 4.38 5.37 -0.50
CA PRO A 360 3.50 6.51 -0.75
C PRO A 360 2.12 6.20 -0.16
N SER A 361 1.62 7.03 0.74
CA SER A 361 0.35 6.78 1.41
C SER A 361 -0.58 7.99 1.50
N GLY A 362 -0.11 9.18 1.10
CA GLY A 362 -0.94 10.36 1.01
C GLY A 362 -0.40 11.38 0.03
N MET A 363 -1.29 12.15 -0.59
CA MET A 363 -0.89 13.28 -1.43
C MET A 363 -1.96 14.37 -1.40
N THR A 364 -1.54 15.58 -1.71
CA THR A 364 -2.43 16.73 -1.91
C THR A 364 -1.89 17.60 -3.04
N LEU A 365 -2.77 18.36 -3.67
CA LEU A 365 -2.40 19.33 -4.69
C LEU A 365 -2.05 20.66 -4.04
N GLY A 366 -1.17 21.41 -4.70
CA GLY A 366 -0.80 22.76 -4.28
C GLY A 366 -0.34 23.60 -5.45
N LYS A 367 0.12 24.80 -5.13
CA LYS A 367 0.73 25.72 -6.13
C LYS A 367 2.04 26.26 -5.59
N GLU A 368 3.08 26.22 -6.42
CA GLU A 368 4.36 26.89 -6.18
C GLU A 368 4.73 27.72 -7.41
N ASP A 369 5.04 29.00 -7.21
CA ASP A 369 5.37 29.94 -8.28
C ASP A 369 4.32 29.97 -9.42
N GLY A 370 3.04 29.86 -9.05
CA GLY A 370 1.90 29.84 -9.98
C GLY A 370 1.69 28.52 -10.73
N LYS A 371 2.55 27.52 -10.54
CA LYS A 371 2.44 26.19 -11.16
C LYS A 371 1.81 25.19 -10.20
N ASP A 372 1.05 24.26 -10.77
CA ASP A 372 0.48 23.18 -10.00
C ASP A 372 1.56 22.17 -9.58
N VAL A 373 1.51 21.76 -8.32
CA VAL A 373 2.41 20.77 -7.74
C VAL A 373 1.64 19.67 -7.02
N VAL A 374 2.27 18.49 -6.93
CA VAL A 374 1.78 17.38 -6.12
C VAL A 374 2.71 17.23 -4.91
N TYR A 375 2.16 17.42 -3.72
CA TYR A 375 2.85 17.10 -2.48
C TYR A 375 2.56 15.64 -2.11
N LEU A 376 3.56 14.78 -2.22
CA LEU A 376 3.47 13.36 -1.90
C LEU A 376 4.08 13.09 -0.53
N ALA A 377 3.30 12.56 0.40
CA ALA A 377 3.76 12.10 1.70
C ALA A 377 4.14 10.61 1.63
N VAL A 378 5.36 10.28 2.00
CA VAL A 378 5.89 8.92 1.95
C VAL A 378 6.48 8.49 3.28
N GLY A 379 6.27 7.23 3.63
CA GLY A 379 6.98 6.55 4.70
C GLY A 379 8.28 5.91 4.18
N GLU A 380 9.37 6.06 4.92
CA GLU A 380 10.64 5.46 4.55
C GLU A 380 11.16 4.53 5.64
N ASN A 381 11.48 3.31 5.25
CA ASN A 381 12.08 2.26 6.07
C ASN A 381 11.32 2.01 7.40
N ASP A 382 9.98 2.21 7.39
CA ASP A 382 9.10 2.14 8.57
C ASP A 382 9.62 2.97 9.77
N SER A 383 10.20 4.13 9.51
CA SER A 383 10.93 4.90 10.55
C SER A 383 10.93 6.40 10.36
N SER A 384 10.50 6.91 9.23
CA SER A 384 10.47 8.35 8.96
C SER A 384 9.45 8.72 7.90
N ILE A 385 9.15 10.01 7.84
CA ILE A 385 8.25 10.64 6.88
C ILE A 385 9.04 11.61 6.03
N LYS A 386 8.81 11.59 4.71
CA LYS A 386 9.28 12.61 3.77
C LYS A 386 8.11 13.18 2.98
N ILE A 387 8.18 14.46 2.64
CA ILE A 387 7.31 15.12 1.67
C ILE A 387 8.13 15.35 0.41
N LEU A 388 7.63 14.87 -0.71
CA LEU A 388 8.20 15.08 -2.03
C LEU A 388 7.30 16.06 -2.80
N THR A 389 7.88 17.12 -3.34
CA THR A 389 7.15 18.07 -4.19
C THR A 389 7.43 17.75 -5.65
N PHE A 390 6.43 17.30 -6.37
CA PHE A 390 6.52 17.06 -7.80
C PHE A 390 5.93 18.22 -8.60
N ASP A 391 6.54 18.55 -9.73
CA ASP A 391 5.87 19.32 -10.78
C ASP A 391 4.73 18.46 -11.35
N ALA A 392 3.50 18.98 -11.28
CA ALA A 392 2.32 18.16 -11.60
C ALA A 392 2.26 17.79 -13.09
N GLU A 393 2.59 18.74 -13.97
CA GLU A 393 2.59 18.52 -15.42
C GLU A 393 3.71 17.55 -15.82
N GLY A 394 4.94 17.79 -15.34
CA GLY A 394 6.07 16.90 -15.60
C GLY A 394 5.83 15.48 -15.10
N LEU A 395 5.25 15.31 -13.91
CA LEU A 395 4.88 13.99 -13.39
C LEU A 395 3.89 13.29 -14.32
N LEU A 396 2.82 13.96 -14.75
CA LEU A 396 1.82 13.36 -15.65
C LEU A 396 2.42 13.00 -17.01
N GLN A 397 3.30 13.85 -17.57
CA GLN A 397 3.99 13.61 -18.84
C GLN A 397 5.01 12.45 -18.76
N SER A 398 5.52 12.14 -17.57
CA SER A 398 6.43 11.01 -17.35
C SER A 398 5.74 9.65 -17.35
N LEU A 399 4.41 9.62 -17.26
CA LEU A 399 3.64 8.39 -17.29
C LEU A 399 3.43 7.89 -18.73
N VAL A 400 3.52 6.59 -18.92
CA VAL A 400 3.33 5.97 -20.23
C VAL A 400 1.89 5.50 -20.37
N PRO A 401 1.19 5.88 -21.44
CA PRO A 401 -0.17 5.44 -21.71
C PRO A 401 -0.30 3.91 -21.73
N THR A 402 -1.41 3.42 -21.22
CA THR A 402 -1.75 1.99 -21.30
C THR A 402 -2.33 1.67 -22.68
N THR A 403 -2.13 0.43 -23.11
CA THR A 403 -2.79 -0.09 -24.32
C THR A 403 -3.82 -1.15 -23.94
N PRO A 404 -4.99 -1.20 -24.60
CA PRO A 404 -5.91 -2.30 -24.41
C PRO A 404 -5.21 -3.62 -24.72
N TYR A 405 -5.41 -4.63 -23.90
CA TYR A 405 -5.00 -5.98 -24.21
C TYR A 405 -5.97 -6.52 -25.26
N SER A 406 -5.56 -6.58 -26.53
CA SER A 406 -6.30 -7.35 -27.53
C SER A 406 -6.04 -8.82 -27.24
N PRO A 407 -7.05 -9.64 -26.92
CA PRO A 407 -6.86 -11.08 -26.92
C PRO A 407 -6.39 -11.44 -28.34
N ILE A 408 -5.24 -12.10 -28.43
CA ILE A 408 -4.77 -12.67 -29.69
C ILE A 408 -5.94 -13.54 -30.19
N ASN A 409 -6.57 -13.13 -31.28
CA ASN A 409 -7.45 -14.01 -32.02
C ASN A 409 -6.61 -15.23 -32.36
N ASN A 410 -6.79 -16.31 -31.62
CA ASN A 410 -6.33 -17.60 -32.05
C ASN A 410 -7.17 -17.96 -33.30
N PRO A 411 -6.64 -17.93 -34.49
CA PRO A 411 -7.35 -18.50 -35.61
C PRO A 411 -7.40 -20.02 -35.36
N ASN A 412 -8.57 -20.57 -35.39
CA ASN A 412 -8.99 -21.98 -35.27
C ASN A 412 -7.93 -22.99 -35.62
#